data_2bb0e39d4622707db333bc1364af5f9a
#
_entry.id   2bb0e39d4622707db333bc1364af5f9a
#
_cell.length_a   1.000
_cell.length_b   1.000
_cell.length_c   1.000
_cell.angle_alpha   90.00
_cell.angle_beta   90.00
_cell.angle_gamma   90.00
#
_symmetry.space_group_name_H-M   'P 1'
#
loop_
_entity.id
_entity.type
_entity.pdbx_description
1 polymer ?
#
loop_
_entity_poly.entity_id
_entity_poly.type
_entity_poly.pdbx_seq_one_letter_code
_entity_poly.pdbx_strand_id
1 'polypeptide(L)'
;TWSLPENTYSTQYPYGHVYESESGHILEFDDTPDKERILLYHHSGTETEITDKGTTNTIVKDDLNQIIEKNNKVYIKGNKDISIKGRHKIIINADGAANNNYDIQVGPNANVNIQVDNGDINMAALNGNINMRANNDFNLSVGGTYTLLAGKIVEDSQTTTTRKAAQKYHTFGSEIDHN
;
A
#
# COMPACT_ATOMS: atom_id res chain seq x y z
N THR A 1 3.78 -8.59 13.59
CA THR A 1 2.48 -8.87 14.27
C THR A 1 1.95 -7.55 14.82
N TRP A 2 0.71 -7.21 14.50
CA TRP A 2 0.02 -6.03 15.07
C TRP A 2 -0.52 -6.41 16.44
N SER A 3 -0.17 -5.62 17.46
CA SER A 3 -0.71 -5.72 18.82
C SER A 3 -1.46 -4.44 19.18
N LEU A 4 -2.37 -4.54 20.13
CA LEU A 4 -2.95 -3.34 20.73
C LEU A 4 -1.86 -2.56 21.46
N PRO A 5 -1.95 -1.21 21.49
CA PRO A 5 -1.09 -0.39 22.33
C PRO A 5 -1.17 -0.82 23.81
N GLU A 6 -0.11 -0.61 24.55
CA GLU A 6 -0.13 -0.81 26.00
C GLU A 6 -1.06 0.23 26.65
N ASN A 7 -1.75 -0.19 27.72
CA ASN A 7 -2.57 0.72 28.50
C ASN A 7 -1.64 1.68 29.28
N THR A 8 -1.80 2.98 29.05
CA THR A 8 -0.99 4.02 29.69
C THR A 8 -1.67 4.63 30.93
N TYR A 9 -2.84 4.11 31.34
CA TYR A 9 -3.59 4.63 32.49
C TYR A 9 -2.77 4.57 33.78
N SER A 10 -2.55 5.73 34.41
CA SER A 10 -1.81 5.86 35.68
C SER A 10 -2.24 7.12 36.45
N THR A 11 -3.53 7.46 36.33
CA THR A 11 -4.14 8.66 36.93
C THR A 11 -3.98 8.72 38.45
N GLN A 12 -3.58 9.87 38.97
CA GLN A 12 -3.46 10.15 40.39
C GLN A 12 -4.37 11.31 40.79
N TYR A 13 -5.00 11.20 41.96
CA TYR A 13 -5.74 12.31 42.53
C TYR A 13 -4.78 13.45 42.94
N PRO A 14 -5.08 14.73 42.67
CA PRO A 14 -6.34 15.26 42.12
C PRO A 14 -6.33 15.50 40.60
N TYR A 15 -5.44 14.89 39.83
CA TYR A 15 -5.11 15.27 38.45
C TYR A 15 -6.08 14.70 37.40
N GLY A 16 -6.87 13.69 37.73
CA GLY A 16 -7.84 13.09 36.80
C GLY A 16 -9.13 13.89 36.71
N HIS A 17 -9.53 14.27 35.50
CA HIS A 17 -10.78 14.96 35.19
C HIS A 17 -11.57 14.11 34.20
N VAL A 18 -12.64 13.43 34.71
CA VAL A 18 -13.43 12.46 33.97
C VAL A 18 -14.85 12.92 33.83
N TYR A 19 -15.37 12.92 32.62
CA TYR A 19 -16.79 12.96 32.33
C TYR A 19 -17.24 11.59 31.82
N GLU A 20 -18.14 10.94 32.53
CA GLU A 20 -18.73 9.66 32.13
C GLU A 20 -20.21 9.84 31.91
N SER A 21 -20.73 9.33 30.79
CA SER A 21 -22.16 9.32 30.49
C SER A 21 -22.85 8.09 31.09
N GLU A 22 -24.18 8.10 31.19
CA GLU A 22 -24.99 6.96 31.66
C GLU A 22 -24.75 5.68 30.85
N SER A 23 -24.36 5.79 29.60
CA SER A 23 -24.07 4.66 28.72
C SER A 23 -22.62 4.18 28.79
N GLY A 24 -21.78 4.77 29.66
CA GLY A 24 -20.37 4.39 29.81
C GLY A 24 -19.43 4.96 28.72
N HIS A 25 -19.79 6.10 28.08
CA HIS A 25 -18.87 6.85 27.26
C HIS A 25 -18.01 7.75 28.15
N ILE A 26 -16.71 7.86 27.87
CA ILE A 26 -15.76 8.61 28.70
C ILE A 26 -15.05 9.68 27.88
N LEU A 27 -14.95 10.88 28.43
CA LEU A 27 -14.01 11.91 28.07
C LEU A 27 -13.13 12.19 29.28
N GLU A 28 -11.84 11.94 29.17
CA GLU A 28 -10.89 12.08 30.27
C GLU A 28 -9.73 13.00 29.88
N PHE A 29 -9.39 13.89 30.81
CA PHE A 29 -8.14 14.63 30.83
C PHE A 29 -7.40 14.24 32.09
N ASP A 30 -6.23 13.67 31.93
CA ASP A 30 -5.33 13.27 33.02
C ASP A 30 -4.13 14.22 33.01
N ASP A 31 -3.99 15.05 34.02
CA ASP A 31 -2.90 16.00 34.21
C ASP A 31 -1.86 15.46 35.22
N THR A 32 -1.84 14.14 35.48
CA THR A 32 -0.82 13.53 36.35
C THR A 32 0.58 13.80 35.79
N PRO A 33 1.49 14.44 36.53
CA PRO A 33 2.83 14.77 36.07
C PRO A 33 3.56 13.57 35.46
N ASP A 34 4.15 13.75 34.25
CA ASP A 34 4.85 12.74 33.47
C ASP A 34 3.97 11.55 33.02
N LYS A 35 2.62 11.72 33.11
CA LYS A 35 1.60 10.70 32.73
C LYS A 35 0.37 11.35 32.11
N GLU A 36 0.50 12.55 31.61
CA GLU A 36 -0.60 13.31 31.02
C GLU A 36 -1.25 12.51 29.88
N ARG A 37 -2.59 12.53 29.84
CA ARG A 37 -3.34 11.74 28.86
C ARG A 37 -4.67 12.42 28.50
N ILE A 38 -5.06 12.27 27.23
CA ILE A 38 -6.41 12.62 26.77
C ILE A 38 -7.04 11.35 26.22
N LEU A 39 -8.24 10.99 26.69
CA LEU A 39 -8.98 9.82 26.21
C LEU A 39 -10.41 10.19 25.82
N LEU A 40 -10.79 9.79 24.61
CA LEU A 40 -12.18 9.71 24.17
C LEU A 40 -12.54 8.23 23.98
N TYR A 41 -13.44 7.73 24.78
CA TYR A 41 -13.82 6.31 24.79
C TYR A 41 -15.33 6.13 24.57
N HIS A 42 -15.67 5.25 23.65
CA HIS A 42 -17.03 4.77 23.45
C HIS A 42 -17.23 3.42 24.15
N HIS A 43 -18.38 3.18 24.76
CA HIS A 43 -18.67 1.95 25.54
C HIS A 43 -18.45 0.64 24.76
N SER A 44 -18.46 0.66 23.41
CA SER A 44 -18.12 -0.51 22.58
C SER A 44 -16.63 -0.84 22.55
N GLY A 45 -15.78 0.00 23.12
CA GLY A 45 -14.33 -0.12 23.08
C GLY A 45 -13.67 0.60 21.89
N THR A 46 -14.43 1.39 21.11
CA THR A 46 -13.84 2.35 20.15
C THR A 46 -13.28 3.53 20.93
N GLU A 47 -12.01 3.88 20.69
CA GLU A 47 -11.34 4.93 21.46
C GLU A 47 -10.29 5.70 20.65
N THR A 48 -10.01 6.91 21.09
CA THR A 48 -8.83 7.70 20.69
C THR A 48 -8.15 8.19 21.96
N GLU A 49 -6.87 7.87 22.09
CA GLU A 49 -6.01 8.23 23.20
C GLU A 49 -4.82 9.06 22.70
N ILE A 50 -4.44 10.08 23.45
CA ILE A 50 -3.17 10.80 23.28
C ILE A 50 -2.38 10.65 24.58
N THR A 51 -1.19 10.07 24.49
CA THR A 51 -0.34 9.77 25.65
C THR A 51 0.55 10.95 26.05
N ASP A 52 1.23 10.85 27.19
CA ASP A 52 2.24 11.79 27.72
C ASP A 52 3.35 12.14 26.69
N LYS A 53 3.66 11.19 25.79
CA LYS A 53 4.67 11.39 24.71
C LYS A 53 4.07 11.96 23.42
N GLY A 54 2.78 12.28 23.40
CA GLY A 54 2.07 12.74 22.20
C GLY A 54 1.78 11.65 21.17
N THR A 55 1.90 10.37 21.54
CA THR A 55 1.49 9.27 20.67
C THR A 55 -0.03 9.24 20.62
N THR A 56 -0.60 9.23 19.42
CA THR A 56 -2.03 9.06 19.21
C THR A 56 -2.34 7.64 18.82
N ASN A 57 -3.16 6.96 19.62
CA ASN A 57 -3.69 5.63 19.37
C ASN A 57 -5.18 5.75 19.03
N THR A 58 -5.62 5.16 17.93
CA THR A 58 -7.04 5.08 17.58
C THR A 58 -7.40 3.61 17.36
N ILE A 59 -8.37 3.13 18.13
CA ILE A 59 -8.92 1.78 18.04
C ILE A 59 -10.38 1.89 17.62
N VAL A 60 -10.72 1.27 16.50
CA VAL A 60 -12.09 1.21 15.98
C VAL A 60 -12.56 -0.22 16.03
N LYS A 61 -13.64 -0.50 16.75
CA LYS A 61 -14.18 -1.86 16.95
C LYS A 61 -15.09 -2.33 15.84
N ASP A 62 -15.57 -1.42 15.02
CA ASP A 62 -16.45 -1.69 13.89
C ASP A 62 -15.89 -0.99 12.64
N ASP A 63 -16.69 -0.38 11.82
CA ASP A 63 -16.26 0.29 10.60
C ASP A 63 -15.72 1.70 10.86
N LEU A 64 -14.65 2.06 10.15
CA LEU A 64 -14.19 3.44 10.03
C LEU A 64 -14.52 3.97 8.63
N ASN A 65 -15.46 4.90 8.53
CA ASN A 65 -15.84 5.59 7.31
C ASN A 65 -15.22 6.99 7.28
N GLN A 66 -14.41 7.28 6.26
CA GLN A 66 -13.79 8.59 6.09
C GLN A 66 -14.20 9.16 4.72
N ILE A 67 -14.88 10.30 4.70
CA ILE A 67 -15.27 11.04 3.50
C ILE A 67 -14.56 12.38 3.52
N ILE A 68 -13.81 12.67 2.46
CA ILE A 68 -13.06 13.93 2.32
C ILE A 68 -13.49 14.60 1.02
N GLU A 69 -14.25 15.69 1.14
CA GLU A 69 -14.83 16.40 -0.02
C GLU A 69 -13.80 17.19 -0.83
N LYS A 70 -12.60 17.41 -0.32
CA LYS A 70 -11.54 18.16 -1.00
C LYS A 70 -10.25 17.36 -1.05
N ASN A 71 -9.24 17.76 -0.31
CA ASN A 71 -7.91 17.17 -0.39
C ASN A 71 -7.55 16.43 0.90
N ASN A 72 -6.93 15.27 0.77
CA ASN A 72 -6.23 14.61 1.86
C ASN A 72 -4.71 14.67 1.60
N LYS A 73 -3.94 15.21 2.55
CA LYS A 73 -2.48 15.26 2.50
C LYS A 73 -1.92 14.58 3.73
N VAL A 74 -1.09 13.57 3.53
CA VAL A 74 -0.43 12.83 4.60
C VAL A 74 1.08 12.95 4.44
N TYR A 75 1.78 13.43 5.46
CA TYR A 75 3.23 13.52 5.50
C TYR A 75 3.76 12.74 6.71
N ILE A 76 4.61 11.75 6.48
CA ILE A 76 5.17 10.87 7.50
C ILE A 76 6.68 10.94 7.40
N LYS A 77 7.36 11.35 8.48
CA LYS A 77 8.83 11.38 8.54
C LYS A 77 9.46 10.00 8.76
N GLY A 78 8.72 9.10 9.36
CA GLY A 78 9.14 7.72 9.64
C GLY A 78 8.51 6.73 8.68
N ASN A 79 8.30 5.52 9.15
CA ASN A 79 7.70 4.42 8.39
C ASN A 79 6.17 4.53 8.35
N LYS A 80 5.57 3.99 7.31
CA LYS A 80 4.14 3.74 7.22
C LYS A 80 3.91 2.25 6.93
N ASP A 81 3.31 1.54 7.89
CA ASP A 81 2.96 0.14 7.77
C ASP A 81 1.45 -0.02 7.64
N ILE A 82 0.99 -0.82 6.68
CA ILE A 82 -0.42 -1.14 6.47
C ILE A 82 -0.56 -2.66 6.40
N SER A 83 -1.42 -3.23 7.26
CA SER A 83 -1.76 -4.65 7.24
C SER A 83 -3.26 -4.82 7.07
N ILE A 84 -3.68 -5.54 6.03
CA ILE A 84 -5.09 -5.74 5.68
C ILE A 84 -5.34 -7.24 5.55
N LYS A 85 -6.24 -7.80 6.37
CA LYS A 85 -6.63 -9.22 6.27
C LYS A 85 -7.64 -9.49 5.16
N GLY A 86 -8.34 -8.46 4.73
CA GLY A 86 -9.36 -8.55 3.70
C GLY A 86 -8.89 -7.93 2.38
N ARG A 87 -9.84 -7.41 1.61
CA ARG A 87 -9.58 -6.80 0.31
C ARG A 87 -9.11 -5.35 0.46
N HIS A 88 -8.05 -4.98 -0.26
CA HIS A 88 -7.67 -3.59 -0.51
C HIS A 88 -8.02 -3.20 -1.95
N LYS A 89 -8.80 -2.14 -2.15
CA LYS A 89 -9.19 -1.63 -3.47
C LYS A 89 -8.89 -0.13 -3.56
N ILE A 90 -8.19 0.27 -4.62
CA ILE A 90 -7.95 1.68 -4.96
C ILE A 90 -8.62 1.95 -6.31
N ILE A 91 -9.42 3.00 -6.39
CA ILE A 91 -10.04 3.47 -7.63
C ILE A 91 -9.67 4.94 -7.78
N ILE A 92 -9.04 5.29 -8.90
CA ILE A 92 -8.69 6.66 -9.25
C ILE A 92 -9.52 7.05 -10.48
N ASN A 93 -10.06 8.26 -10.48
CA ASN A 93 -10.86 8.77 -11.60
C ASN A 93 -12.10 7.91 -11.90
N ALA A 94 -12.81 7.47 -10.87
CA ALA A 94 -13.98 6.60 -11.03
C ALA A 94 -15.15 7.24 -11.80
N ASP A 95 -15.20 8.57 -11.86
CA ASP A 95 -16.21 9.39 -12.57
C ASP A 95 -15.82 9.71 -14.02
N GLY A 96 -14.66 9.26 -14.49
CA GLY A 96 -14.18 9.51 -15.86
C GLY A 96 -13.57 10.90 -16.11
N ALA A 97 -13.33 11.72 -15.07
CA ALA A 97 -12.64 13.00 -15.22
C ALA A 97 -11.20 12.82 -15.76
N ALA A 98 -10.70 13.75 -16.55
CA ALA A 98 -9.37 13.65 -17.17
C ALA A 98 -8.22 14.06 -16.23
N ASN A 99 -6.99 13.58 -16.52
CA ASN A 99 -5.73 13.97 -15.89
C ASN A 99 -5.55 13.55 -14.42
N ASN A 100 -6.19 12.49 -13.98
CA ASN A 100 -5.95 11.90 -12.66
C ASN A 100 -5.01 10.69 -12.79
N ASN A 101 -3.95 10.65 -11.99
CA ASN A 101 -2.94 9.62 -12.02
C ASN A 101 -2.88 8.86 -10.68
N TYR A 102 -2.35 7.65 -10.74
CA TYR A 102 -1.83 6.95 -9.59
C TYR A 102 -0.31 6.84 -9.74
N ASP A 103 0.42 7.74 -9.06
CA ASP A 103 1.87 7.80 -9.15
C ASP A 103 2.53 7.11 -7.96
N ILE A 104 3.45 6.19 -8.24
CA ILE A 104 4.34 5.57 -7.24
C ILE A 104 5.76 6.01 -7.58
N GLN A 105 6.37 6.81 -6.70
CA GLN A 105 7.74 7.26 -6.83
C GLN A 105 8.55 6.86 -5.61
N VAL A 106 9.67 6.19 -5.81
CA VAL A 106 10.65 5.88 -4.76
C VAL A 106 11.95 6.60 -5.04
N GLY A 107 12.60 7.06 -3.99
CA GLY A 107 13.87 7.78 -4.09
C GLY A 107 15.06 6.87 -4.40
N PRO A 108 16.27 7.43 -4.51
CA PRO A 108 17.49 6.68 -4.72
C PRO A 108 17.71 5.66 -3.58
N ASN A 109 18.28 4.51 -3.92
CA ASN A 109 18.55 3.39 -3.01
C ASN A 109 17.32 2.75 -2.35
N ALA A 110 16.15 2.90 -2.98
CA ALA A 110 14.91 2.27 -2.55
C ALA A 110 14.29 1.43 -3.67
N ASN A 111 13.47 0.45 -3.31
CA ASN A 111 12.87 -0.51 -4.23
C ASN A 111 11.34 -0.48 -4.15
N VAL A 112 10.68 -0.86 -5.24
CA VAL A 112 9.28 -1.29 -5.24
C VAL A 112 9.27 -2.81 -5.37
N ASN A 113 8.76 -3.51 -4.35
CA ASN A 113 8.61 -4.96 -4.35
C ASN A 113 7.13 -5.31 -4.46
N ILE A 114 6.77 -6.13 -5.45
CA ILE A 114 5.43 -6.67 -5.62
C ILE A 114 5.55 -8.19 -5.62
N GLN A 115 4.93 -8.85 -4.65
CA GLN A 115 4.96 -10.31 -4.49
C GLN A 115 3.54 -10.83 -4.29
N VAL A 116 3.23 -11.91 -4.98
CA VAL A 116 2.00 -12.70 -4.80
C VAL A 116 2.41 -14.15 -4.59
N ASP A 117 2.12 -14.70 -3.40
CA ASP A 117 2.55 -16.06 -3.06
C ASP A 117 1.70 -17.12 -3.78
N ASN A 118 0.37 -16.92 -3.81
CA ASN A 118 -0.57 -17.82 -4.49
C ASN A 118 -1.62 -17.00 -5.24
N GLY A 119 -1.51 -16.87 -6.52
CA GLY A 119 -2.41 -16.09 -7.38
C GLY A 119 -1.68 -15.41 -8.50
N ASP A 120 -2.28 -14.39 -9.11
CA ASP A 120 -1.79 -13.74 -10.31
C ASP A 120 -1.46 -12.26 -10.07
N ILE A 121 -0.52 -11.73 -10.85
CA ILE A 121 -0.32 -10.31 -11.06
C ILE A 121 -0.84 -9.96 -12.45
N ASN A 122 -1.97 -9.25 -12.52
CA ASN A 122 -2.58 -8.83 -13.78
C ASN A 122 -2.34 -7.35 -14.03
N MET A 123 -1.71 -7.02 -15.17
CA MET A 123 -1.51 -5.64 -15.64
C MET A 123 -2.14 -5.50 -17.02
N ALA A 124 -3.06 -4.55 -17.18
CA ALA A 124 -3.75 -4.30 -18.45
C ALA A 124 -3.92 -2.80 -18.70
N ALA A 125 -3.58 -2.35 -19.91
CA ALA A 125 -3.91 -1.05 -20.44
C ALA A 125 -4.90 -1.23 -21.59
N LEU A 126 -6.20 -1.00 -21.36
CA LEU A 126 -7.25 -1.33 -22.32
C LEU A 126 -7.21 -0.44 -23.57
N ASN A 127 -6.89 0.84 -23.41
CA ASN A 127 -6.83 1.82 -24.50
C ASN A 127 -5.51 2.59 -24.53
N GLY A 128 -4.43 1.99 -24.03
CA GLY A 128 -3.13 2.64 -23.93
C GLY A 128 -1.98 1.64 -24.01
N ASN A 129 -0.83 2.03 -23.53
CA ASN A 129 0.39 1.26 -23.58
C ASN A 129 0.86 0.84 -22.19
N ILE A 130 1.53 -0.31 -22.10
CA ILE A 130 2.36 -0.69 -20.97
C ILE A 130 3.82 -0.46 -21.36
N ASN A 131 4.49 0.53 -20.75
CA ASN A 131 5.88 0.86 -21.00
C ASN A 131 6.75 0.39 -19.83
N MET A 132 7.74 -0.46 -20.13
CA MET A 132 8.74 -0.94 -19.16
C MET A 132 10.12 -0.50 -19.62
N ARG A 133 10.89 0.14 -18.74
CA ARG A 133 12.25 0.59 -19.04
C ARG A 133 13.17 0.30 -17.87
N ALA A 134 14.31 -0.28 -18.15
CA ALA A 134 15.43 -0.43 -17.22
C ALA A 134 16.69 0.20 -17.83
N ASN A 135 17.49 0.92 -17.04
CA ASN A 135 18.75 1.46 -17.50
C ASN A 135 19.86 0.41 -17.54
N ASN A 136 19.77 -0.60 -16.69
CA ASN A 136 20.70 -1.72 -16.63
C ASN A 136 20.02 -2.97 -17.17
N ASP A 137 19.57 -3.85 -16.32
CA ASP A 137 19.03 -5.15 -16.69
C ASP A 137 17.51 -5.21 -16.56
N PHE A 138 16.87 -5.84 -17.52
CA PHE A 138 15.48 -6.28 -17.42
C PHE A 138 15.45 -7.82 -17.46
N ASN A 139 15.21 -8.46 -16.31
CA ASN A 139 15.23 -9.91 -16.18
C ASN A 139 13.80 -10.46 -16.10
N LEU A 140 13.48 -11.41 -16.97
CA LEU A 140 12.23 -12.16 -16.97
C LEU A 140 12.55 -13.64 -16.83
N SER A 141 12.07 -14.28 -15.73
CA SER A 141 12.22 -15.71 -15.51
C SER A 141 10.83 -16.34 -15.37
N VAL A 142 10.55 -17.35 -16.17
CA VAL A 142 9.25 -18.04 -16.25
C VAL A 142 9.47 -19.53 -16.08
N GLY A 143 8.93 -20.15 -15.03
CA GLY A 143 9.05 -21.58 -14.78
C GLY A 143 8.17 -22.44 -15.71
N GLY A 144 7.11 -21.87 -16.27
CA GLY A 144 6.22 -22.52 -17.22
C GLY A 144 6.34 -21.96 -18.63
N THR A 145 5.23 -21.56 -19.21
CA THR A 145 5.17 -21.05 -20.59
C THR A 145 5.25 -19.51 -20.60
N TYR A 146 6.16 -18.98 -21.40
CA TYR A 146 6.15 -17.57 -21.79
C TYR A 146 5.49 -17.43 -23.17
N THR A 147 4.42 -16.67 -23.26
CA THR A 147 3.72 -16.39 -24.52
C THR A 147 3.81 -14.91 -24.86
N LEU A 148 4.24 -14.60 -26.07
CA LEU A 148 4.25 -13.26 -26.64
C LEU A 148 3.38 -13.27 -27.90
N LEU A 149 2.25 -12.55 -27.88
CA LEU A 149 1.34 -12.39 -29.00
C LEU A 149 1.28 -10.90 -29.38
N ALA A 150 1.69 -10.57 -30.59
CA ALA A 150 1.71 -9.20 -31.07
C ALA A 150 1.53 -9.15 -32.59
N GLY A 151 0.97 -8.06 -33.10
CA GLY A 151 0.93 -7.80 -34.55
C GLY A 151 2.34 -7.60 -35.16
N LYS A 152 3.26 -7.05 -34.36
CA LYS A 152 4.67 -6.91 -34.73
C LYS A 152 5.56 -7.03 -33.50
N ILE A 153 6.63 -7.79 -33.58
CA ILE A 153 7.68 -7.89 -32.56
C ILE A 153 8.95 -7.31 -33.18
N VAL A 154 9.59 -6.38 -32.49
CA VAL A 154 10.89 -5.82 -32.87
C VAL A 154 11.86 -6.10 -31.72
N GLU A 155 12.94 -6.82 -32.04
CA GLU A 155 14.06 -7.05 -31.15
C GLU A 155 15.27 -6.35 -31.78
N ASP A 156 15.75 -5.29 -31.13
CA ASP A 156 16.92 -4.54 -31.55
C ASP A 156 17.99 -4.63 -30.46
N SER A 157 19.15 -5.13 -30.82
CA SER A 157 20.30 -5.30 -29.95
C SER A 157 21.55 -4.70 -30.59
N GLN A 158 22.18 -3.77 -29.89
CA GLN A 158 23.40 -3.13 -30.35
C GLN A 158 24.64 -4.06 -30.37
N THR A 159 24.56 -5.21 -29.68
CA THR A 159 25.68 -6.15 -29.59
C THR A 159 25.29 -7.56 -30.03
N THR A 160 24.53 -8.27 -29.20
CA THR A 160 24.24 -9.69 -29.47
C THR A 160 22.83 -10.06 -28.99
N THR A 161 22.08 -10.73 -29.83
CA THR A 161 20.86 -11.44 -29.45
C THR A 161 21.15 -12.94 -29.38
N THR A 162 20.97 -13.58 -28.21
CA THR A 162 21.23 -15.01 -28.05
C THR A 162 19.92 -15.73 -27.70
N ARG A 163 19.53 -16.73 -28.48
CA ARG A 163 18.39 -17.62 -28.24
C ARG A 163 18.90 -19.04 -28.12
N LYS A 164 18.65 -19.70 -26.99
CA LYS A 164 19.04 -21.09 -26.72
C LYS A 164 17.83 -21.91 -26.33
N ALA A 165 17.73 -23.13 -26.85
CA ALA A 165 16.75 -24.12 -26.45
C ALA A 165 17.46 -25.42 -26.06
N ALA A 166 17.09 -26.03 -24.95
CA ALA A 166 17.66 -27.29 -24.50
C ALA A 166 17.24 -28.47 -25.39
N GLN A 167 16.09 -28.38 -26.07
CA GLN A 167 15.58 -29.44 -26.94
C GLN A 167 15.38 -28.97 -28.38
N LYS A 168 14.31 -28.22 -28.65
CA LYS A 168 13.97 -27.78 -30.02
C LYS A 168 13.68 -26.29 -30.06
N TYR A 169 14.17 -25.65 -31.10
CA TYR A 169 13.83 -24.29 -31.50
C TYR A 169 13.16 -24.32 -32.86
N HIS A 170 11.93 -23.83 -32.96
CA HIS A 170 11.17 -23.80 -34.21
C HIS A 170 10.86 -22.37 -34.60
N THR A 171 11.08 -22.03 -35.85
CA THR A 171 10.69 -20.78 -36.49
C THR A 171 9.76 -21.09 -37.66
N PHE A 172 8.59 -20.46 -37.71
CA PHE A 172 7.62 -20.61 -38.79
C PHE A 172 7.31 -19.22 -39.36
N GLY A 173 7.36 -19.08 -40.66
CA GLY A 173 7.03 -17.83 -41.33
C GLY A 173 6.98 -18.01 -42.84
N SER A 174 6.32 -17.11 -43.56
CA SER A 174 6.33 -17.06 -45.04
C SER A 174 7.70 -16.69 -45.59
N GLU A 175 8.47 -15.95 -44.81
CA GLU A 175 9.86 -15.55 -45.14
C GLU A 175 10.67 -15.53 -43.86
N ILE A 176 11.83 -16.16 -43.86
CA ILE A 176 12.78 -16.20 -42.74
C ILE A 176 14.13 -15.77 -43.31
N ASP A 177 14.52 -14.53 -43.04
CA ASP A 177 15.81 -14.00 -43.44
C ASP A 177 16.75 -13.97 -42.22
N HIS A 178 17.88 -14.60 -42.32
CA HIS A 178 18.96 -14.65 -41.34
C HIS A 178 20.19 -13.96 -41.91
N ASN A 179 20.25 -12.64 -41.83
CA ASN A 179 21.45 -11.88 -42.18
C ASN A 179 22.50 -11.91 -41.07
#